data_ce4200e4322263d706da40e9d7c685c0
#
_entry.id   ce4200e4322263d706da40e9d7c685c0
#
_cell.length_a   1.000
_cell.length_b   1.000
_cell.length_c   1.000
_cell.angle_alpha   90.00
_cell.angle_beta   90.00
_cell.angle_gamma   90.00
#
_symmetry.space_group_name_H-M   'P 1'
#
loop_
_entity.id
_entity.type
_entity.pdbx_description
1 polymer ?
#
loop_
_entity_poly.entity_id
_entity_poly.type
_entity_poly.pdbx_seq_one_letter_code
_entity_poly.pdbx_strand_id
1 'polypeptide(L)'
;MTGLLCSALAVWFPCRHISTVTYFSALDKFRSVPATRQEGVLARTHEGERGLPRGRNGLPPETVRAAQRERLLRSVIAAVAANGFSDATVADIVRGARVSKAAFYAHFADKEDCFLAATREGGRLLADRVAAAGRHEPAHLSAEAALRASIAAYLGFLAAEPAFARAFFIDMPAVGARAVQRLEAAQHSFARMTRKWHERARRENPSWPDVPYEAYLALAGATAELVRAEVRHDRIRAIPDLEDTLVALHLAILAARPWHAGGSGLPADLGS
;
A
#
# COMPACT_ATOMS: atom_id res chain seq x y z
N MET A 1 -45.72 -10.24 4.10
CA MET A 1 -44.97 -9.73 5.27
C MET A 1 -43.54 -9.48 4.86
N THR A 2 -43.29 -8.42 4.13
CA THR A 2 -41.98 -8.01 3.63
C THR A 2 -41.97 -6.49 3.58
N GLY A 3 -41.63 -5.84 4.68
CA GLY A 3 -41.66 -4.37 4.72
C GLY A 3 -41.33 -3.79 6.09
N LEU A 4 -40.17 -4.14 6.69
CA LEU A 4 -39.76 -3.52 7.97
C LEU A 4 -38.25 -3.60 8.24
N LEU A 5 -37.39 -3.61 7.21
CA LEU A 5 -35.94 -3.60 7.40
C LEU A 5 -35.22 -2.46 6.65
N CYS A 6 -35.98 -1.45 6.18
CA CYS A 6 -35.38 -0.34 5.41
C CYS A 6 -35.30 0.99 6.17
N SER A 7 -35.73 1.07 7.44
CA SER A 7 -35.81 2.35 8.15
C SER A 7 -34.68 2.70 9.12
N ALA A 8 -33.73 1.81 9.37
CA ALA A 8 -32.72 2.05 10.40
C ALA A 8 -31.36 2.62 9.87
N LEU A 9 -31.15 2.71 8.55
CA LEU A 9 -29.91 3.22 7.95
C LEU A 9 -30.03 4.62 7.32
N ALA A 10 -31.21 5.24 7.40
CA ALA A 10 -31.47 6.54 6.76
C ALA A 10 -30.99 7.78 7.54
N VAL A 11 -30.49 7.62 8.76
CA VAL A 11 -30.14 8.76 9.64
C VAL A 11 -28.69 9.23 9.48
N TRP A 12 -27.83 8.44 8.82
CA TRP A 12 -26.39 8.76 8.74
C TRP A 12 -25.86 9.19 7.36
N PHE A 13 -26.66 9.11 6.30
CA PHE A 13 -26.26 9.62 4.98
C PHE A 13 -27.43 10.34 4.31
N PRO A 14 -27.39 11.67 4.14
CA PRO A 14 -28.32 12.34 3.24
C PRO A 14 -28.00 11.87 1.82
N CYS A 15 -28.83 10.96 1.29
CA CYS A 15 -28.79 10.53 -0.11
C CYS A 15 -29.12 11.72 -1.02
N ARG A 16 -28.11 12.52 -1.36
CA ARG A 16 -28.18 13.33 -2.58
C ARG A 16 -27.78 12.42 -3.73
N HIS A 17 -28.70 12.27 -4.67
CA HIS A 17 -28.45 11.68 -5.98
C HIS A 17 -27.14 12.22 -6.58
N ILE A 18 -26.05 11.49 -6.43
CA ILE A 18 -24.82 11.73 -7.20
C ILE A 18 -24.99 10.87 -8.45
N SER A 19 -25.36 11.49 -9.56
CA SER A 19 -25.39 10.84 -10.88
C SER A 19 -24.03 10.22 -11.16
N THR A 20 -24.02 8.98 -11.60
CA THR A 20 -22.84 8.19 -12.02
C THR A 20 -21.96 8.94 -13.04
N VAL A 21 -22.55 9.89 -13.76
CA VAL A 21 -21.86 10.75 -14.75
C VAL A 21 -20.91 11.76 -14.08
N THR A 22 -21.18 12.20 -12.84
CA THR A 22 -20.32 13.18 -12.13
C THR A 22 -19.04 12.53 -11.58
N TYR A 23 -19.04 11.23 -11.36
CA TYR A 23 -17.85 10.50 -10.87
C TYR A 23 -16.78 10.36 -11.96
N PHE A 24 -17.19 10.17 -13.22
CA PHE A 24 -16.26 10.07 -14.35
C PHE A 24 -15.63 11.44 -14.72
N SER A 25 -16.38 12.54 -14.58
CA SER A 25 -15.87 13.89 -14.84
C SER A 25 -14.84 14.38 -13.81
N ALA A 26 -14.88 13.83 -12.58
CA ALA A 26 -13.87 14.13 -11.56
C ALA A 26 -12.51 13.47 -11.85
N LEU A 27 -12.49 12.34 -12.55
CA LEU A 27 -11.26 11.63 -12.93
C LEU A 27 -10.48 12.37 -14.04
N ASP A 28 -11.14 13.14 -14.91
CA ASP A 28 -10.48 13.90 -15.96
C ASP A 28 -9.69 15.11 -15.44
N LYS A 29 -10.04 15.65 -14.26
CA LYS A 29 -9.26 16.74 -13.62
C LYS A 29 -7.91 16.28 -13.06
N PHE A 30 -7.69 14.99 -12.89
CA PHE A 30 -6.42 14.41 -12.42
C PHE A 30 -5.44 14.08 -13.55
N ARG A 31 -5.83 14.32 -14.81
CA ARG A 31 -5.03 14.02 -16.00
C ARG A 31 -3.86 14.99 -16.27
N SER A 32 -3.76 16.08 -15.53
CA SER A 32 -2.73 17.12 -15.71
C SER A 32 -1.91 17.40 -14.45
N VAL A 33 -1.58 16.36 -13.66
CA VAL A 33 -0.54 16.52 -12.63
C VAL A 33 0.80 16.51 -13.37
N PRO A 34 1.63 17.57 -13.27
CA PRO A 34 2.95 17.56 -13.88
C PRO A 34 3.72 16.36 -13.35
N ALA A 35 4.40 15.65 -14.27
CA ALA A 35 5.23 14.49 -13.94
C ALA A 35 6.22 14.90 -12.85
N THR A 36 5.87 14.59 -11.60
CA THR A 36 6.79 14.76 -10.46
C THR A 36 8.02 13.95 -10.79
N ARG A 37 9.19 14.59 -10.69
CA ARG A 37 10.50 14.00 -10.91
C ARG A 37 10.49 12.63 -10.23
N GLN A 38 10.78 11.56 -10.99
CA GLN A 38 10.80 10.17 -10.52
C GLN A 38 11.85 10.03 -9.41
N GLU A 39 11.43 10.23 -8.18
CA GLU A 39 12.25 10.07 -6.99
C GLU A 39 11.98 8.64 -6.47
N GLY A 40 13.04 7.95 -6.04
CA GLY A 40 12.97 6.60 -5.51
C GLY A 40 13.69 5.56 -6.37
N VAL A 41 13.94 4.38 -5.78
CA VAL A 41 14.65 3.29 -6.46
C VAL A 41 13.71 2.29 -7.13
N LEU A 42 12.42 2.29 -6.75
CA LEU A 42 11.40 1.37 -7.29
C LEU A 42 10.81 1.83 -8.62
N ALA A 43 10.95 3.13 -8.95
CA ALA A 43 10.50 3.70 -10.22
C ALA A 43 11.69 4.34 -10.92
N ARG A 44 12.26 3.63 -11.89
CA ARG A 44 13.41 4.14 -12.64
C ARG A 44 13.27 3.79 -14.12
N THR A 45 13.51 4.78 -14.96
CA THR A 45 13.77 4.54 -16.38
C THR A 45 15.27 4.53 -16.65
N HIS A 46 15.67 3.78 -17.66
CA HIS A 46 17.04 3.67 -18.14
C HIS A 46 17.20 4.36 -19.51
N GLU A 47 16.30 5.29 -19.85
CA GLU A 47 16.40 6.08 -21.06
C GLU A 47 17.70 6.90 -21.02
N GLY A 48 18.47 6.85 -22.13
CA GLY A 48 19.79 7.46 -22.18
C GLY A 48 20.95 6.61 -21.64
N GLU A 49 20.68 5.56 -20.87
CA GLU A 49 21.73 4.64 -20.42
C GLU A 49 22.13 3.65 -21.54
N ARG A 50 23.34 3.08 -21.44
CA ARG A 50 23.73 1.97 -22.32
C ARG A 50 22.90 0.74 -22.01
N GLY A 51 22.52 -0.02 -23.06
CA GLY A 51 21.88 -1.32 -22.90
C GLY A 51 22.77 -2.29 -22.12
N LEU A 52 22.21 -3.40 -21.65
CA LEU A 52 22.99 -4.44 -20.98
C LEU A 52 24.10 -4.96 -21.91
N PRO A 53 25.32 -5.22 -21.40
CA PRO A 53 26.43 -5.70 -22.21
C PRO A 53 26.07 -6.94 -23.02
N ARG A 54 26.44 -6.95 -24.29
CA ARG A 54 26.25 -8.08 -25.23
C ARG A 54 27.59 -8.53 -25.75
N GLY A 55 27.73 -9.82 -26.10
CA GLY A 55 28.93 -10.37 -26.78
C GLY A 55 29.79 -11.27 -25.91
N ARG A 56 30.97 -11.64 -26.45
CA ARG A 56 31.88 -12.67 -25.90
C ARG A 56 32.40 -12.38 -24.49
N ASN A 57 32.44 -11.09 -24.08
CA ASN A 57 32.78 -10.63 -22.73
C ASN A 57 31.54 -10.19 -21.96
N GLY A 58 30.35 -10.72 -22.27
CA GLY A 58 29.09 -10.39 -21.63
C GLY A 58 28.94 -11.03 -20.25
N LEU A 59 27.98 -10.50 -19.50
CA LEU A 59 27.57 -11.10 -18.24
C LEU A 59 26.98 -12.50 -18.45
N PRO A 60 27.04 -13.41 -17.45
CA PRO A 60 26.37 -14.70 -17.49
C PRO A 60 24.88 -14.54 -17.85
N PRO A 61 24.27 -15.48 -18.61
CA PRO A 61 22.90 -15.35 -19.05
C PRO A 61 21.88 -15.11 -17.92
N GLU A 62 22.07 -15.75 -16.77
CA GLU A 62 21.24 -15.58 -15.57
C GLU A 62 21.37 -14.16 -14.99
N THR A 63 22.57 -13.57 -15.00
CA THR A 63 22.80 -12.19 -14.55
C THR A 63 22.11 -11.19 -15.49
N VAL A 64 22.18 -11.44 -16.80
CA VAL A 64 21.48 -10.62 -17.79
C VAL A 64 19.96 -10.71 -17.60
N ARG A 65 19.43 -11.91 -17.40
CA ARG A 65 17.99 -12.12 -17.15
C ARG A 65 17.54 -11.43 -15.86
N ALA A 66 18.31 -11.55 -14.77
CA ALA A 66 18.01 -10.87 -13.51
C ALA A 66 17.98 -9.34 -13.69
N ALA A 67 18.99 -8.78 -14.34
CA ALA A 67 19.06 -7.34 -14.63
C ALA A 67 17.93 -6.86 -15.55
N GLN A 68 17.55 -7.64 -16.57
CA GLN A 68 16.42 -7.33 -17.44
C GLN A 68 15.10 -7.29 -16.62
N ARG A 69 14.90 -8.30 -15.79
CA ARG A 69 13.70 -8.38 -14.93
C ARG A 69 13.63 -7.19 -13.98
N GLU A 70 14.72 -6.83 -13.33
CA GLU A 70 14.78 -5.68 -12.42
C GLU A 70 14.45 -4.37 -13.14
N ARG A 71 15.03 -4.13 -14.33
CA ARG A 71 14.74 -2.95 -15.14
C ARG A 71 13.26 -2.87 -15.55
N LEU A 72 12.66 -4.00 -15.91
CA LEU A 72 11.24 -4.08 -16.25
C LEU A 72 10.34 -3.75 -15.07
N LEU A 73 10.65 -4.27 -13.86
CA LEU A 73 9.89 -3.99 -12.64
C LEU A 73 9.92 -2.50 -12.27
N ARG A 74 11.09 -1.85 -12.40
CA ARG A 74 11.21 -0.41 -12.15
C ARG A 74 10.51 0.44 -13.20
N SER A 75 10.63 0.03 -14.46
CA SER A 75 10.04 0.76 -15.58
C SER A 75 8.51 0.68 -15.60
N VAL A 76 7.89 -0.44 -15.20
CA VAL A 76 6.43 -0.52 -15.14
C VAL A 76 5.87 0.40 -14.04
N ILE A 77 6.51 0.52 -12.89
CA ILE A 77 6.10 1.48 -11.84
C ILE A 77 6.20 2.92 -12.37
N ALA A 78 7.33 3.26 -13.03
CA ALA A 78 7.51 4.58 -13.61
C ALA A 78 6.44 4.89 -14.69
N ALA A 79 6.17 3.95 -15.59
CA ALA A 79 5.18 4.12 -16.65
C ALA A 79 3.75 4.28 -16.11
N VAL A 80 3.38 3.47 -15.11
CA VAL A 80 2.06 3.54 -14.46
C VAL A 80 1.93 4.84 -13.66
N ALA A 81 2.95 5.24 -12.90
CA ALA A 81 2.90 6.50 -12.15
C ALA A 81 2.76 7.73 -13.06
N ALA A 82 3.34 7.69 -14.27
CA ALA A 82 3.26 8.78 -15.24
C ALA A 82 1.91 8.84 -15.99
N ASN A 83 1.37 7.69 -16.39
CA ASN A 83 0.25 7.62 -17.35
C ASN A 83 -1.02 7.00 -16.75
N GLY A 84 -0.96 6.42 -15.55
CA GLY A 84 -1.97 5.50 -15.02
C GLY A 84 -1.87 4.10 -15.64
N PHE A 85 -2.44 3.10 -14.95
CA PHE A 85 -2.34 1.70 -15.41
C PHE A 85 -3.00 1.48 -16.78
N SER A 86 -4.14 2.10 -17.05
CA SER A 86 -4.87 1.91 -18.31
C SER A 86 -4.07 2.31 -19.54
N ASP A 87 -3.45 3.50 -19.47
CA ASP A 87 -2.79 4.14 -20.60
C ASP A 87 -1.31 3.71 -20.77
N ALA A 88 -0.68 3.22 -19.68
CA ALA A 88 0.67 2.66 -19.77
C ALA A 88 0.70 1.42 -20.68
N THR A 89 1.64 1.35 -21.60
CA THR A 89 1.77 0.27 -22.57
C THR A 89 3.02 -0.57 -22.35
N VAL A 90 3.02 -1.83 -22.89
CA VAL A 90 4.25 -2.65 -22.92
C VAL A 90 5.36 -1.93 -23.71
N ALA A 91 5.02 -1.12 -24.71
CA ALA A 91 6.01 -0.34 -25.47
C ALA A 91 6.70 0.70 -24.58
N ASP A 92 5.97 1.38 -23.69
CA ASP A 92 6.54 2.33 -22.72
C ASP A 92 7.45 1.61 -21.74
N ILE A 93 7.02 0.47 -21.21
CA ILE A 93 7.79 -0.32 -20.26
C ILE A 93 9.11 -0.78 -20.87
N VAL A 94 9.11 -1.37 -22.07
CA VAL A 94 10.35 -1.87 -22.68
C VAL A 94 11.28 -0.74 -23.12
N ARG A 95 10.74 0.41 -23.54
CA ARG A 95 11.51 1.61 -23.84
C ARG A 95 12.21 2.12 -22.59
N GLY A 96 11.46 2.34 -21.49
CA GLY A 96 12.01 2.79 -20.21
C GLY A 96 13.02 1.81 -19.60
N ALA A 97 12.78 0.50 -19.74
CA ALA A 97 13.69 -0.54 -19.26
C ALA A 97 14.92 -0.75 -20.14
N ARG A 98 14.95 -0.25 -21.37
CA ARG A 98 16.00 -0.52 -22.37
C ARG A 98 16.18 -2.01 -22.63
N VAL A 99 15.07 -2.73 -22.75
CA VAL A 99 15.02 -4.16 -23.11
C VAL A 99 14.16 -4.37 -24.36
N SER A 100 14.31 -5.52 -25.04
CA SER A 100 13.46 -5.85 -26.18
C SER A 100 12.06 -6.32 -25.74
N LYS A 101 11.08 -6.17 -26.62
CA LYS A 101 9.74 -6.72 -26.42
C LYS A 101 9.76 -8.25 -26.26
N ALA A 102 10.65 -8.94 -26.94
CA ALA A 102 10.87 -10.38 -26.77
C ALA A 102 11.37 -10.72 -25.37
N ALA A 103 12.30 -9.91 -24.82
CA ALA A 103 12.77 -10.08 -23.45
C ALA A 103 11.65 -9.81 -22.42
N PHE A 104 10.76 -8.85 -22.65
CA PHE A 104 9.59 -8.63 -21.81
C PHE A 104 8.73 -9.89 -21.70
N TYR A 105 8.34 -10.46 -22.85
CA TYR A 105 7.48 -11.66 -22.88
C TYR A 105 8.20 -12.94 -22.43
N ALA A 106 9.54 -12.94 -22.35
CA ALA A 106 10.29 -14.01 -21.69
C ALA A 106 10.20 -13.95 -20.14
N HIS A 107 9.77 -12.81 -19.57
CA HIS A 107 9.65 -12.60 -18.13
C HIS A 107 8.20 -12.51 -17.64
N PHE A 108 7.30 -11.94 -18.43
CA PHE A 108 5.94 -11.60 -18.03
C PHE A 108 4.97 -11.91 -19.19
N ALA A 109 3.80 -12.46 -18.81
CA ALA A 109 2.75 -12.77 -19.79
C ALA A 109 2.15 -11.50 -20.41
N ASP A 110 1.96 -10.46 -19.58
CA ASP A 110 1.34 -9.20 -19.97
C ASP A 110 1.77 -8.05 -19.04
N LYS A 111 1.22 -6.86 -19.29
CA LYS A 111 1.45 -5.65 -18.48
C LYS A 111 0.98 -5.84 -17.03
N GLU A 112 -0.16 -6.50 -16.81
CA GLU A 112 -0.70 -6.75 -15.49
C GLU A 112 0.23 -7.65 -14.68
N ASP A 113 0.72 -8.74 -15.26
CA ASP A 113 1.65 -9.65 -14.59
C ASP A 113 2.95 -8.93 -14.17
N CYS A 114 3.50 -8.10 -15.05
CA CYS A 114 4.67 -7.27 -14.73
C CYS A 114 4.38 -6.29 -13.60
N PHE A 115 3.25 -5.58 -13.63
CA PHE A 115 2.84 -4.61 -12.62
C PHE A 115 2.60 -5.26 -11.26
N LEU A 116 1.88 -6.38 -11.23
CA LEU A 116 1.66 -7.14 -9.99
C LEU A 116 2.95 -7.73 -9.42
N ALA A 117 3.90 -8.11 -10.27
CA ALA A 117 5.22 -8.55 -9.82
C ALA A 117 6.03 -7.39 -9.22
N ALA A 118 5.97 -6.19 -9.81
CA ALA A 118 6.65 -5.00 -9.32
C ALA A 118 6.08 -4.52 -7.97
N THR A 119 4.76 -4.47 -7.85
CA THR A 119 4.10 -4.08 -6.58
C THR A 119 4.33 -5.10 -5.48
N ARG A 120 4.44 -6.39 -5.80
CA ARG A 120 4.83 -7.44 -4.85
C ARG A 120 6.25 -7.23 -4.33
N GLU A 121 7.19 -6.94 -5.21
CA GLU A 121 8.60 -6.71 -4.82
C GLU A 121 8.72 -5.45 -3.96
N GLY A 122 8.07 -4.35 -4.33
CA GLY A 122 8.03 -3.15 -3.51
C GLY A 122 7.41 -3.37 -2.13
N GLY A 123 6.30 -4.12 -2.07
CA GLY A 123 5.68 -4.51 -0.80
C GLY A 123 6.57 -5.40 0.08
N ARG A 124 7.36 -6.29 -0.52
CA ARG A 124 8.35 -7.11 0.20
C ARG A 124 9.46 -6.22 0.80
N LEU A 125 10.02 -5.32 0.02
CA LEU A 125 11.04 -4.39 0.49
C LEU A 125 10.53 -3.48 1.62
N LEU A 126 9.30 -3.00 1.50
CA LEU A 126 8.62 -2.27 2.56
C LEU A 126 8.51 -3.11 3.85
N ALA A 127 8.01 -4.34 3.74
CA ALA A 127 7.86 -5.23 4.89
C ALA A 127 9.20 -5.55 5.56
N ASP A 128 10.26 -5.80 4.77
CA ASP A 128 11.61 -6.03 5.26
C ASP A 128 12.15 -4.80 6.02
N ARG A 129 11.91 -3.59 5.51
CA ARG A 129 12.33 -2.34 6.15
C ARG A 129 11.61 -2.10 7.46
N VAL A 130 10.28 -2.30 7.50
CA VAL A 130 9.48 -2.19 8.72
C VAL A 130 9.93 -3.22 9.76
N ALA A 131 10.14 -4.47 9.35
CA ALA A 131 10.62 -5.53 10.23
C ALA A 131 12.05 -5.26 10.74
N ALA A 132 12.91 -4.67 9.94
CA ALA A 132 14.25 -4.26 10.36
C ALA A 132 14.19 -3.16 11.42
N ALA A 133 13.38 -2.12 11.23
CA ALA A 133 13.21 -1.04 12.19
C ALA A 133 12.74 -1.55 13.56
N GLY A 134 11.79 -2.50 13.60
CA GLY A 134 11.34 -3.11 14.85
C GLY A 134 12.36 -4.06 15.54
N ARG A 135 13.46 -4.42 14.87
CA ARG A 135 14.53 -5.30 15.41
C ARG A 135 15.81 -4.56 15.81
N HIS A 136 16.11 -3.42 15.16
CA HIS A 136 17.37 -2.68 15.36
C HIS A 136 17.39 -1.81 16.63
N GLU A 137 16.32 -1.84 17.38
CA GLU A 137 16.22 -1.10 18.59
C GLU A 137 16.92 -1.88 19.74
N PRO A 138 17.67 -1.22 20.61
CA PRO A 138 18.29 -1.87 21.76
C PRO A 138 17.28 -2.68 22.57
N ALA A 139 17.72 -3.76 23.18
CA ALA A 139 16.88 -4.71 23.93
C ALA A 139 16.02 -4.08 25.05
N HIS A 140 16.03 -2.77 25.20
CA HIS A 140 15.38 -2.00 26.26
C HIS A 140 14.32 -0.98 25.77
N LEU A 141 13.97 -0.98 24.46
CA LEU A 141 12.93 -0.08 24.00
C LEU A 141 11.55 -0.57 24.40
N SER A 142 10.73 0.39 24.84
CA SER A 142 9.32 0.12 25.14
C SER A 142 8.58 -0.37 23.89
N ALA A 143 7.51 -1.14 24.09
CA ALA A 143 6.64 -1.58 23.02
C ALA A 143 6.15 -0.41 22.14
N GLU A 144 5.88 0.74 22.76
CA GLU A 144 5.48 1.96 22.04
C GLU A 144 6.59 2.49 21.13
N ALA A 145 7.83 2.55 21.61
CA ALA A 145 8.96 3.02 20.81
C ALA A 145 9.21 2.09 19.59
N ALA A 146 9.07 0.77 19.77
CA ALA A 146 9.16 -0.19 18.67
C ALA A 146 8.03 -0.04 17.65
N LEU A 147 6.80 0.26 18.10
CA LEU A 147 5.68 0.58 17.22
C LEU A 147 5.97 1.86 16.43
N ARG A 148 6.38 2.91 17.09
CA ARG A 148 6.73 4.20 16.48
C ARG A 148 7.81 4.03 15.41
N ALA A 149 8.90 3.32 15.70
CA ALA A 149 9.96 3.04 14.75
C ALA A 149 9.45 2.26 13.51
N SER A 150 8.56 1.29 13.70
CA SER A 150 7.94 0.53 12.62
C SER A 150 7.04 1.39 11.74
N ILE A 151 6.22 2.26 12.35
CA ILE A 151 5.35 3.22 11.65
C ILE A 151 6.19 4.24 10.91
N ALA A 152 7.21 4.84 11.54
CA ALA A 152 8.12 5.78 10.91
C ALA A 152 8.82 5.15 9.68
N ALA A 153 9.28 3.90 9.78
CA ALA A 153 9.90 3.18 8.67
C ALA A 153 8.92 2.93 7.52
N TYR A 154 7.66 2.60 7.82
CA TYR A 154 6.59 2.44 6.84
C TYR A 154 6.31 3.75 6.09
N LEU A 155 6.04 4.82 6.82
CA LEU A 155 5.71 6.13 6.26
C LEU A 155 6.91 6.73 5.49
N GLY A 156 8.10 6.64 6.05
CA GLY A 156 9.33 7.11 5.42
C GLY A 156 9.67 6.38 4.12
N PHE A 157 9.38 5.06 4.05
CA PHE A 157 9.52 4.31 2.79
C PHE A 157 8.58 4.84 1.71
N LEU A 158 7.31 5.04 2.04
CA LEU A 158 6.32 5.53 1.08
C LEU A 158 6.61 6.96 0.62
N ALA A 159 7.07 7.83 1.51
CA ALA A 159 7.50 9.18 1.15
C ALA A 159 8.74 9.20 0.25
N ALA A 160 9.66 8.23 0.42
CA ALA A 160 10.86 8.08 -0.42
C ALA A 160 10.58 7.43 -1.77
N GLU A 161 9.43 6.75 -1.93
CA GLU A 161 9.04 6.02 -3.14
C GLU A 161 7.68 6.52 -3.69
N PRO A 162 7.56 7.80 -4.08
CA PRO A 162 6.28 8.42 -4.43
C PRO A 162 5.58 7.75 -5.61
N ALA A 163 6.33 7.35 -6.63
CA ALA A 163 5.76 6.63 -7.78
C ALA A 163 5.19 5.26 -7.38
N PHE A 164 5.89 4.54 -6.48
CA PHE A 164 5.39 3.27 -5.94
C PHE A 164 4.15 3.49 -5.07
N ALA A 165 4.16 4.50 -4.20
CA ALA A 165 3.00 4.82 -3.36
C ALA A 165 1.77 5.12 -4.22
N ARG A 166 1.92 5.93 -5.28
CA ARG A 166 0.84 6.22 -6.24
C ARG A 166 0.35 4.94 -6.93
N ALA A 167 1.27 4.17 -7.52
CA ALA A 167 0.94 2.93 -8.22
C ALA A 167 0.19 1.94 -7.31
N PHE A 168 0.61 1.81 -6.04
CA PHE A 168 0.01 0.88 -5.09
C PHE A 168 -1.34 1.36 -4.55
N PHE A 169 -1.45 2.63 -4.12
CA PHE A 169 -2.65 3.13 -3.44
C PHE A 169 -3.72 3.66 -4.39
N ILE A 170 -3.36 4.13 -5.58
CA ILE A 170 -4.28 4.76 -6.53
C ILE A 170 -4.56 3.87 -7.73
N ASP A 171 -3.52 3.36 -8.40
CA ASP A 171 -3.70 2.64 -9.66
C ASP A 171 -4.10 1.18 -9.45
N MET A 172 -3.48 0.49 -8.47
CA MET A 172 -3.69 -0.96 -8.26
C MET A 172 -5.14 -1.36 -8.01
N PRO A 173 -6.00 -0.60 -7.28
CA PRO A 173 -7.41 -0.96 -7.11
C PRO A 173 -8.21 -1.03 -8.43
N ALA A 174 -7.77 -0.31 -9.47
CA ALA A 174 -8.45 -0.24 -10.77
C ALA A 174 -7.94 -1.28 -11.78
N VAL A 175 -6.92 -2.08 -11.46
CA VAL A 175 -6.30 -3.03 -12.40
C VAL A 175 -7.19 -4.24 -12.68
N GLY A 176 -7.86 -4.78 -11.66
CA GLY A 176 -8.73 -5.94 -11.79
C GLY A 176 -8.70 -6.90 -10.58
N ALA A 177 -9.36 -8.04 -10.71
CA ALA A 177 -9.58 -8.97 -9.58
C ALA A 177 -8.26 -9.48 -8.96
N ARG A 178 -7.23 -9.77 -9.76
CA ARG A 178 -5.91 -10.21 -9.25
C ARG A 178 -5.25 -9.14 -8.38
N ALA A 179 -5.42 -7.86 -8.73
CA ALA A 179 -4.90 -6.74 -7.96
C ALA A 179 -5.67 -6.56 -6.64
N VAL A 180 -7.00 -6.72 -6.64
CA VAL A 180 -7.82 -6.69 -5.42
C VAL A 180 -7.36 -7.77 -4.44
N GLN A 181 -7.20 -9.03 -4.90
CA GLN A 181 -6.66 -10.12 -4.07
C GLN A 181 -5.26 -9.80 -3.51
N ARG A 182 -4.45 -9.08 -4.28
CA ARG A 182 -3.12 -8.64 -3.85
C ARG A 182 -3.20 -7.58 -2.75
N LEU A 183 -4.13 -6.63 -2.85
CA LEU A 183 -4.38 -5.62 -1.82
C LEU A 183 -4.88 -6.26 -0.52
N GLU A 184 -5.81 -7.20 -0.60
CA GLU A 184 -6.30 -7.98 0.54
C GLU A 184 -5.15 -8.73 1.22
N ALA A 185 -4.31 -9.43 0.43
CA ALA A 185 -3.14 -10.14 0.96
C ALA A 185 -2.14 -9.19 1.65
N ALA A 186 -1.97 -7.96 1.14
CA ALA A 186 -1.12 -6.94 1.77
C ALA A 186 -1.72 -6.47 3.09
N GLN A 187 -3.03 -6.21 3.17
CA GLN A 187 -3.72 -5.85 4.41
C GLN A 187 -3.58 -6.95 5.48
N HIS A 188 -3.83 -8.20 5.11
CA HIS A 188 -3.64 -9.33 6.00
C HIS A 188 -2.18 -9.49 6.46
N SER A 189 -1.21 -9.19 5.59
CA SER A 189 0.21 -9.22 5.97
C SER A 189 0.53 -8.16 7.01
N PHE A 190 0.03 -6.95 6.83
CA PHE A 190 0.18 -5.86 7.79
C PHE A 190 -0.50 -6.19 9.13
N ALA A 191 -1.73 -6.70 9.11
CA ALA A 191 -2.46 -7.14 10.30
C ALA A 191 -1.68 -8.20 11.09
N ARG A 192 -1.08 -9.20 10.40
CA ARG A 192 -0.22 -10.21 11.05
C ARG A 192 1.05 -9.62 11.66
N MET A 193 1.66 -8.62 11.03
CA MET A 193 2.83 -7.93 11.58
C MET A 193 2.47 -7.17 12.86
N THR A 194 1.37 -6.42 12.85
CA THR A 194 0.84 -5.70 14.01
C THR A 194 0.48 -6.66 15.14
N ARG A 195 -0.16 -7.80 14.82
CA ARG A 195 -0.46 -8.83 15.81
C ARG A 195 0.80 -9.38 16.49
N LYS A 196 1.84 -9.73 15.73
CA LYS A 196 3.10 -10.22 16.29
C LYS A 196 3.78 -9.20 17.20
N TRP A 197 3.73 -7.92 16.82
CA TRP A 197 4.19 -6.85 17.68
C TRP A 197 3.37 -6.78 18.97
N HIS A 198 2.04 -6.79 18.88
CA HIS A 198 1.13 -6.71 20.02
C HIS A 198 1.29 -7.90 20.97
N GLU A 199 1.41 -9.13 20.46
CA GLU A 199 1.68 -10.32 21.26
C GLU A 199 2.99 -10.19 22.06
N ARG A 200 4.02 -9.56 21.50
CA ARG A 200 5.26 -9.25 22.23
C ARG A 200 5.02 -8.15 23.27
N ALA A 201 4.35 -7.07 22.89
CA ALA A 201 4.04 -5.94 23.75
C ALA A 201 3.23 -6.34 24.99
N ARG A 202 2.29 -7.26 24.86
CA ARG A 202 1.51 -7.82 25.97
C ARG A 202 2.34 -8.60 26.99
N ARG A 203 3.46 -9.19 26.60
CA ARG A 203 4.38 -9.85 27.56
C ARG A 203 5.08 -8.82 28.46
N GLU A 204 5.33 -7.63 27.93
CA GLU A 204 5.91 -6.50 28.67
C GLU A 204 4.84 -5.70 29.42
N ASN A 205 3.60 -5.72 28.95
CA ASN A 205 2.46 -4.99 29.50
C ASN A 205 1.25 -5.94 29.70
N PRO A 206 1.22 -6.75 30.78
CA PRO A 206 0.17 -7.74 31.00
C PRO A 206 -1.25 -7.18 31.13
N SER A 207 -1.40 -5.88 31.37
CA SER A 207 -2.69 -5.17 31.42
C SER A 207 -3.29 -4.91 30.04
N TRP A 208 -2.53 -5.07 28.97
CA TRP A 208 -3.05 -4.87 27.60
C TRP A 208 -3.99 -6.01 27.24
N PRO A 209 -5.13 -5.71 26.62
CA PRO A 209 -6.15 -6.71 26.31
C PRO A 209 -5.70 -7.68 25.20
N ASP A 210 -6.33 -8.85 25.17
CA ASP A 210 -6.42 -9.61 23.95
C ASP A 210 -7.48 -9.00 23.05
N VAL A 211 -7.20 -8.91 21.74
CA VAL A 211 -8.12 -8.30 20.77
C VAL A 211 -8.38 -9.27 19.63
N PRO A 212 -9.59 -9.26 19.03
CA PRO A 212 -9.93 -10.10 17.90
C PRO A 212 -9.07 -9.73 16.67
N TYR A 213 -8.90 -10.69 15.76
CA TYR A 213 -8.08 -10.48 14.55
C TYR A 213 -8.57 -9.31 13.70
N GLU A 214 -9.87 -9.06 13.69
CA GLU A 214 -10.54 -7.97 12.99
C GLU A 214 -10.06 -6.59 13.44
N ALA A 215 -9.62 -6.43 14.69
CA ALA A 215 -9.03 -5.18 15.17
C ALA A 215 -7.71 -4.86 14.46
N TYR A 216 -6.86 -5.87 14.21
CA TYR A 216 -5.63 -5.69 13.44
C TYR A 216 -5.91 -5.40 11.97
N LEU A 217 -6.95 -6.03 11.41
CA LEU A 217 -7.37 -5.79 10.03
C LEU A 217 -7.96 -4.39 9.87
N ALA A 218 -8.76 -3.92 10.84
CA ALA A 218 -9.28 -2.56 10.87
C ALA A 218 -8.15 -1.51 10.94
N LEU A 219 -7.12 -1.75 11.76
CA LEU A 219 -5.93 -0.89 11.83
C LEU A 219 -5.18 -0.86 10.49
N ALA A 220 -5.03 -2.01 9.83
CA ALA A 220 -4.42 -2.08 8.50
C ALA A 220 -5.21 -1.25 7.48
N GLY A 221 -6.55 -1.36 7.50
CA GLY A 221 -7.45 -0.59 6.63
C GLY A 221 -7.40 0.92 6.92
N ALA A 222 -7.47 1.31 8.19
CA ALA A 222 -7.39 2.72 8.60
C ALA A 222 -6.04 3.34 8.20
N THR A 223 -4.94 2.65 8.44
CA THR A 223 -3.60 3.09 8.03
C THR A 223 -3.51 3.27 6.52
N ALA A 224 -4.02 2.30 5.75
CA ALA A 224 -4.01 2.36 4.30
C ALA A 224 -4.86 3.54 3.77
N GLU A 225 -6.01 3.83 4.39
CA GLU A 225 -6.87 4.94 3.96
C GLU A 225 -6.27 6.31 4.26
N LEU A 226 -5.65 6.50 5.43
CA LEU A 226 -4.95 7.74 5.77
C LEU A 226 -3.81 8.02 4.77
N VAL A 227 -3.00 7.02 4.49
CA VAL A 227 -1.93 7.16 3.48
C VAL A 227 -2.52 7.41 2.08
N ARG A 228 -3.56 6.67 1.69
CA ARG A 228 -4.24 6.87 0.39
C ARG A 228 -4.77 8.29 0.24
N ALA A 229 -5.31 8.88 1.30
CA ALA A 229 -5.77 10.26 1.28
C ALA A 229 -4.63 11.24 0.95
N GLU A 230 -3.45 11.08 1.57
CA GLU A 230 -2.29 11.92 1.27
C GLU A 230 -1.82 11.75 -0.18
N VAL A 231 -1.72 10.49 -0.65
CA VAL A 231 -1.33 10.20 -2.04
C VAL A 231 -2.35 10.78 -3.04
N ARG A 232 -3.65 10.67 -2.76
CA ARG A 232 -4.73 11.18 -3.61
C ARG A 232 -4.68 12.71 -3.76
N HIS A 233 -4.27 13.41 -2.72
CA HIS A 233 -4.15 14.86 -2.71
C HIS A 233 -2.74 15.36 -3.11
N ASP A 234 -1.89 14.48 -3.64
CA ASP A 234 -0.48 14.77 -4.04
C ASP A 234 0.38 15.32 -2.88
N ARG A 235 0.06 14.91 -1.64
CA ARG A 235 0.78 15.30 -0.43
C ARG A 235 1.70 14.19 0.09
N ILE A 236 2.37 13.47 -0.81
CA ILE A 236 3.20 12.31 -0.46
C ILE A 236 4.32 12.69 0.52
N ARG A 237 4.85 13.92 0.43
CA ARG A 237 5.87 14.42 1.37
C ARG A 237 5.34 14.62 2.79
N ALA A 238 4.03 14.76 2.97
CA ALA A 238 3.38 14.88 4.28
C ALA A 238 2.99 13.51 4.90
N ILE A 239 3.20 12.39 4.17
CA ILE A 239 2.94 11.05 4.71
C ILE A 239 3.65 10.82 6.08
N PRO A 240 4.91 11.24 6.32
CA PRO A 240 5.54 11.11 7.62
C PRO A 240 4.80 11.82 8.76
N ASP A 241 4.06 12.89 8.50
CA ASP A 241 3.31 13.65 9.51
C ASP A 241 2.14 12.83 10.11
N LEU A 242 1.79 11.70 9.51
CA LEU A 242 0.80 10.76 10.04
C LEU A 242 1.32 9.92 11.23
N GLU A 243 2.62 9.99 11.57
CA GLU A 243 3.24 9.10 12.55
C GLU A 243 2.52 9.14 13.90
N ASP A 244 2.39 10.31 14.51
CA ASP A 244 1.75 10.45 15.82
C ASP A 244 0.29 10.00 15.81
N THR A 245 -0.44 10.32 14.73
CA THR A 245 -1.83 9.89 14.58
C THR A 245 -1.93 8.36 14.51
N LEU A 246 -1.06 7.71 13.74
CA LEU A 246 -1.08 6.26 13.59
C LEU A 246 -0.62 5.55 14.87
N VAL A 247 0.39 6.06 15.57
CA VAL A 247 0.81 5.53 16.88
C VAL A 247 -0.34 5.62 17.86
N ALA A 248 -0.96 6.80 18.00
CA ALA A 248 -2.10 7.00 18.89
C ALA A 248 -3.27 6.08 18.57
N LEU A 249 -3.61 5.91 17.28
CA LEU A 249 -4.68 5.02 16.82
C LEU A 249 -4.39 3.55 17.20
N HIS A 250 -3.18 3.07 16.98
CA HIS A 250 -2.79 1.71 17.34
C HIS A 250 -2.88 1.49 18.84
N LEU A 251 -2.36 2.42 19.65
CA LEU A 251 -2.39 2.31 21.12
C LEU A 251 -3.81 2.42 21.66
N ALA A 252 -4.66 3.28 21.10
CA ALA A 252 -6.05 3.41 21.50
C ALA A 252 -6.86 2.12 21.29
N ILE A 253 -6.53 1.33 20.27
CA ILE A 253 -7.23 0.07 19.98
C ILE A 253 -6.58 -1.12 20.70
N LEU A 254 -5.25 -1.17 20.77
CA LEU A 254 -4.52 -2.36 21.21
C LEU A 254 -4.09 -2.30 22.68
N ALA A 255 -3.96 -1.11 23.27
CA ALA A 255 -3.54 -0.92 24.65
C ALA A 255 -4.69 -0.45 25.58
N ALA A 256 -5.85 -0.12 25.03
CA ALA A 256 -7.03 0.32 25.78
C ALA A 256 -7.74 -0.87 26.45
N ARG A 257 -8.76 -0.55 27.29
CA ARG A 257 -9.52 -1.53 28.10
C ARG A 257 -10.03 -2.75 27.32
N PRO A 258 -10.28 -3.90 28.01
CA PRO A 258 -10.66 -5.15 27.36
C PRO A 258 -11.82 -4.98 26.35
N TRP A 259 -11.63 -5.52 25.16
CA TRP A 259 -12.71 -5.73 24.23
C TRP A 259 -13.70 -6.74 24.84
N HIS A 260 -14.81 -6.25 25.37
CA HIS A 260 -15.88 -7.14 25.78
C HIS A 260 -16.55 -7.70 24.51
N ALA A 261 -16.17 -8.89 24.11
CA ALA A 261 -16.92 -9.68 23.15
C ALA A 261 -18.25 -10.06 23.82
N GLY A 262 -19.34 -9.36 23.46
CA GLY A 262 -20.68 -9.75 23.84
C GLY A 262 -21.17 -9.17 25.16
N GLY A 263 -21.59 -7.94 25.14
CA GLY A 263 -22.68 -7.42 25.96
C GLY A 263 -23.81 -7.07 25.02
N SER A 264 -24.77 -7.97 24.85
CA SER A 264 -26.11 -7.66 24.35
C SER A 264 -26.80 -6.74 25.34
N GLY A 265 -26.52 -5.45 25.20
CA GLY A 265 -27.07 -4.39 26.05
C GLY A 265 -27.02 -3.09 25.27
N LEU A 266 -27.84 -2.97 24.22
CA LEU A 266 -28.37 -1.66 23.86
C LEU A 266 -29.08 -1.12 25.09
N PRO A 267 -28.77 0.11 25.58
CA PRO A 267 -29.54 0.73 26.61
C PRO A 267 -31.00 0.83 26.14
N ALA A 268 -31.92 0.25 26.91
CA ALA A 268 -33.35 0.23 26.66
C ALA A 268 -34.03 1.56 27.04
N ASP A 269 -33.37 2.70 26.82
CA ASP A 269 -33.91 4.02 27.12
C ASP A 269 -33.65 5.01 25.98
N LEU A 270 -34.40 4.85 24.90
CA LEU A 270 -34.81 5.94 24.01
C LEU A 270 -36.30 5.83 23.74
N GLY A 271 -37.10 6.01 24.79
CA GLY A 271 -38.54 6.08 24.72
C GLY A 271 -39.09 6.97 25.83
N SER A 272 -39.16 8.26 25.55
CA SER A 272 -40.17 9.21 26.10
C SER A 272 -40.08 10.49 25.30
#